data_67d0e37ebf8070b46d3745f4979ea16e
#
_entry.id   67d0e37ebf8070b46d3745f4979ea16e
#
_cell.length_a   1.000
_cell.length_b   1.000
_cell.length_c   1.000
_cell.angle_alpha   90.00
_cell.angle_beta   90.00
_cell.angle_gamma   90.00
#
_symmetry.space_group_name_H-M   'P 1'
#
loop_
_entity.id
_entity.type
_entity.pdbx_description
1 polymer ?
#
loop_
_entity_poly.entity_id
_entity_poly.type
_entity_poly.pdbx_seq_one_letter_code
_entity_poly.pdbx_strand_id
1 'polypeptide(L)'
;MTLVQKSKVTRGQKGEQTRERILVKSSELFAEKGFFGTATRDIAAAAGLQQPSLFFHFVSKQAIVDELLAYSLSRPKTFAGRLVKESGSAAARLYAYISFDTEHLASSPYDLTGIHQDGLLSMPDFREWKLAGNTLAQHIRTLIRQGHADGSLLPLDPILAQHMISGINLNTMRRVGYKARGKRGLPEFVADFILRGLLSNPRSLPAVQKEGRALLLRLKTAE
;
A
#
# COMPACT_ATOMS: atom_id res chain seq x y z
N MET A 1 -3.35 24.43 -38.48
CA MET A 1 -2.93 22.99 -38.47
C MET A 1 -1.65 22.90 -37.64
N THR A 2 -1.79 22.59 -36.38
CA THR A 2 -0.63 22.53 -35.44
C THR A 2 -0.14 21.08 -35.42
N LEU A 3 1.07 20.84 -35.96
CA LEU A 3 1.73 19.54 -35.94
C LEU A 3 2.11 19.18 -34.52
N VAL A 4 1.42 18.20 -33.93
CA VAL A 4 1.82 17.57 -32.68
C VAL A 4 3.09 16.77 -32.94
N GLN A 5 4.24 17.29 -32.52
CA GLN A 5 5.53 16.57 -32.52
C GLN A 5 5.40 15.35 -31.59
N LYS A 6 5.35 14.14 -32.20
CA LYS A 6 5.55 12.88 -31.46
C LYS A 6 7.01 12.85 -30.97
N SER A 7 7.21 13.12 -29.68
CA SER A 7 8.55 12.95 -29.05
C SER A 7 8.99 11.49 -29.22
N LYS A 8 10.18 11.27 -29.80
CA LYS A 8 10.79 9.94 -29.93
C LYS A 8 11.14 9.41 -28.54
N VAL A 9 10.44 8.36 -28.11
CA VAL A 9 10.75 7.65 -26.87
C VAL A 9 12.17 7.10 -26.95
N THR A 10 13.02 7.44 -25.99
CA THR A 10 14.41 6.97 -25.94
C THR A 10 14.51 5.47 -25.63
N ARG A 11 15.67 4.85 -25.89
CA ARG A 11 15.90 3.41 -25.58
C ARG A 11 15.71 3.12 -24.08
N GLY A 12 16.16 4.02 -23.21
CA GLY A 12 15.96 3.92 -21.75
C GLY A 12 14.48 3.97 -21.34
N GLN A 13 13.73 4.92 -21.91
CA GLN A 13 12.29 5.04 -21.65
C GLN A 13 11.49 3.82 -22.13
N LYS A 14 11.89 3.19 -23.25
CA LYS A 14 11.27 1.93 -23.71
C LYS A 14 11.56 0.78 -22.74
N GLY A 15 12.75 0.71 -22.18
CA GLY A 15 13.14 -0.28 -21.17
C GLY A 15 12.28 -0.14 -19.90
N GLU A 16 12.13 1.08 -19.41
CA GLU A 16 11.31 1.40 -18.23
C GLU A 16 9.82 1.08 -18.45
N GLN A 17 9.26 1.48 -19.59
CA GLN A 17 7.88 1.12 -19.95
C GLN A 17 7.67 -0.39 -20.06
N THR A 18 8.67 -1.13 -20.52
CA THR A 18 8.60 -2.59 -20.59
C THR A 18 8.64 -3.21 -19.19
N ARG A 19 9.53 -2.69 -18.32
CA ARG A 19 9.63 -3.12 -16.93
C ARG A 19 8.31 -2.89 -16.16
N GLU A 20 7.72 -1.70 -16.32
CA GLU A 20 6.42 -1.36 -15.73
C GLU A 20 5.30 -2.30 -16.22
N ARG A 21 5.26 -2.58 -17.53
CA ARG A 21 4.28 -3.53 -18.09
C ARG A 21 4.43 -4.93 -17.53
N ILE A 22 5.67 -5.39 -17.29
CA ILE A 22 5.92 -6.68 -16.64
C ILE A 22 5.34 -6.67 -15.22
N LEU A 23 5.61 -5.64 -14.42
CA LEU A 23 5.08 -5.52 -13.05
C LEU A 23 3.56 -5.53 -13.03
N VAL A 24 2.90 -4.75 -13.88
CA VAL A 24 1.43 -4.71 -14.00
C VAL A 24 0.88 -6.09 -14.32
N LYS A 25 1.41 -6.74 -15.38
CA LYS A 25 0.90 -8.06 -15.81
C LYS A 25 1.21 -9.17 -14.81
N SER A 26 2.34 -9.10 -14.13
CA SER A 26 2.68 -10.03 -13.05
C SER A 26 1.73 -9.88 -11.86
N SER A 27 1.45 -8.65 -11.45
CA SER A 27 0.54 -8.39 -10.32
C SER A 27 -0.88 -8.91 -10.58
N GLU A 28 -1.39 -8.73 -11.82
CA GLU A 28 -2.68 -9.28 -12.25
C GLU A 28 -2.68 -10.83 -12.17
N LEU A 29 -1.63 -11.48 -12.67
CA LEU A 29 -1.51 -12.95 -12.63
C LEU A 29 -1.34 -13.48 -11.20
N PHE A 30 -0.58 -12.79 -10.36
CA PHE A 30 -0.43 -13.17 -8.95
C PHE A 30 -1.75 -13.04 -8.19
N ALA A 31 -2.55 -12.03 -8.49
CA ALA A 31 -3.89 -11.87 -7.90
C ALA A 31 -4.86 -12.98 -8.33
N GLU A 32 -4.78 -13.41 -9.60
CA GLU A 32 -5.66 -14.43 -10.18
C GLU A 32 -5.25 -15.85 -9.77
N LYS A 33 -3.96 -16.21 -9.92
CA LYS A 33 -3.45 -17.59 -9.83
C LYS A 33 -2.55 -17.83 -8.61
N GLY A 34 -2.24 -16.77 -7.85
CA GLY A 34 -1.23 -16.79 -6.82
C GLY A 34 0.21 -16.84 -7.36
N PHE A 35 1.18 -16.59 -6.47
CA PHE A 35 2.60 -16.65 -6.84
C PHE A 35 3.00 -18.03 -7.37
N PHE A 36 2.62 -19.11 -6.68
CA PHE A 36 3.01 -20.47 -7.03
C PHE A 36 2.36 -20.94 -8.34
N GLY A 37 1.11 -20.53 -8.60
CA GLY A 37 0.36 -20.89 -9.82
C GLY A 37 0.78 -20.09 -11.07
N THR A 38 1.66 -19.08 -10.95
CA THR A 38 2.08 -18.24 -12.05
C THR A 38 3.47 -18.64 -12.55
N ALA A 39 3.58 -19.05 -13.82
CA ALA A 39 4.87 -19.33 -14.45
C ALA A 39 5.46 -18.08 -15.13
N THR A 40 6.80 -18.00 -15.21
CA THR A 40 7.48 -16.88 -15.88
C THR A 40 7.16 -16.76 -17.37
N ARG A 41 6.85 -17.90 -18.05
CA ARG A 41 6.37 -17.90 -19.43
C ARG A 41 5.01 -17.20 -19.57
N ASP A 42 4.13 -17.37 -18.57
CA ASP A 42 2.79 -16.75 -18.58
C ASP A 42 2.91 -15.24 -18.38
N ILE A 43 3.83 -14.80 -17.51
CA ILE A 43 4.17 -13.38 -17.32
C ILE A 43 4.71 -12.79 -18.63
N ALA A 44 5.67 -13.45 -19.27
CA ALA A 44 6.24 -12.99 -20.53
C ALA A 44 5.16 -12.84 -21.62
N ALA A 45 4.32 -13.86 -21.81
CA ALA A 45 3.21 -13.86 -22.76
C ALA A 45 2.21 -12.71 -22.46
N ALA A 46 1.80 -12.54 -21.20
CA ALA A 46 0.90 -11.47 -20.80
C ALA A 46 1.49 -10.07 -21.02
N ALA A 47 2.82 -9.92 -20.86
CA ALA A 47 3.54 -8.68 -21.13
C ALA A 47 3.87 -8.48 -22.64
N GLY A 48 3.48 -9.39 -23.53
CA GLY A 48 3.82 -9.33 -24.97
C GLY A 48 5.31 -9.52 -25.26
N LEU A 49 5.97 -10.39 -24.49
CA LEU A 49 7.40 -10.66 -24.56
C LEU A 49 7.69 -12.15 -24.77
N GLN A 50 8.89 -12.45 -25.29
CA GLN A 50 9.49 -13.75 -25.18
C GLN A 50 10.16 -13.91 -23.80
N GLN A 51 10.22 -15.15 -23.28
CA GLN A 51 10.77 -15.42 -21.95
C GLN A 51 12.23 -14.92 -21.75
N PRO A 52 13.16 -15.01 -22.73
CA PRO A 52 14.48 -14.41 -22.61
C PRO A 52 14.44 -12.89 -22.40
N SER A 53 13.50 -12.19 -23.04
CA SER A 53 13.32 -10.74 -22.86
C SER A 53 12.81 -10.38 -21.48
N LEU A 54 11.98 -11.23 -20.86
CA LEU A 54 11.57 -11.07 -19.46
C LEU A 54 12.80 -11.09 -18.54
N PHE A 55 13.66 -12.09 -18.70
CA PHE A 55 14.87 -12.25 -17.88
C PHE A 55 15.92 -11.16 -18.07
N PHE A 56 15.88 -10.42 -19.18
CA PHE A 56 16.66 -9.20 -19.33
C PHE A 56 16.24 -8.10 -18.36
N HIS A 57 14.95 -8.03 -18.00
CA HIS A 57 14.38 -7.04 -17.08
C HIS A 57 14.37 -7.50 -15.63
N PHE A 58 14.07 -8.78 -15.39
CA PHE A 58 13.96 -9.37 -14.06
C PHE A 58 14.65 -10.73 -14.03
N VAL A 59 15.66 -10.87 -13.20
CA VAL A 59 16.49 -12.09 -13.10
C VAL A 59 15.68 -13.32 -12.63
N SER A 60 14.54 -13.11 -11.96
CA SER A 60 13.68 -14.18 -11.45
C SER A 60 12.25 -13.67 -11.22
N LYS A 61 11.32 -14.60 -10.97
CA LYS A 61 9.96 -14.27 -10.53
C LYS A 61 9.95 -13.63 -9.15
N GLN A 62 10.88 -14.03 -8.28
CA GLN A 62 11.09 -13.43 -6.96
C GLN A 62 11.42 -11.95 -7.08
N ALA A 63 12.34 -11.56 -7.97
CA ALA A 63 12.70 -10.16 -8.19
C ALA A 63 11.52 -9.27 -8.61
N ILE A 64 10.53 -9.84 -9.31
CA ILE A 64 9.28 -9.13 -9.62
C ILE A 64 8.46 -8.90 -8.35
N VAL A 65 8.33 -9.92 -7.50
CA VAL A 65 7.61 -9.81 -6.23
C VAL A 65 8.31 -8.85 -5.28
N ASP A 66 9.64 -8.88 -5.22
CA ASP A 66 10.44 -7.95 -4.41
C ASP A 66 10.10 -6.50 -4.73
N GLU A 67 10.00 -6.15 -6.01
CA GLU A 67 9.67 -4.79 -6.42
C GLU A 67 8.21 -4.42 -6.10
N LEU A 68 7.27 -5.34 -6.27
CA LEU A 68 5.88 -5.14 -5.88
C LEU A 68 5.73 -4.99 -4.35
N LEU A 69 6.47 -5.76 -3.55
CA LEU A 69 6.50 -5.65 -2.10
C LEU A 69 7.19 -4.35 -1.66
N ALA A 70 8.27 -3.94 -2.33
CA ALA A 70 8.92 -2.66 -2.11
C ALA A 70 7.94 -1.50 -2.31
N TYR A 71 7.20 -1.52 -3.41
CA TYR A 71 6.16 -0.53 -3.69
C TYR A 71 5.10 -0.53 -2.58
N SER A 72 4.59 -1.70 -2.20
CA SER A 72 3.49 -1.84 -1.24
C SER A 72 3.85 -1.41 0.19
N LEU A 73 5.08 -1.69 0.65
CA LEU A 73 5.44 -1.61 2.07
C LEU A 73 6.34 -0.42 2.42
N SER A 74 7.24 0.02 1.49
CA SER A 74 8.29 0.97 1.86
C SER A 74 7.75 2.33 2.26
N ARG A 75 6.87 2.94 1.45
CA ARG A 75 6.28 4.24 1.75
C ARG A 75 5.35 4.21 2.96
N PRO A 76 4.39 3.28 3.08
CA PRO A 76 3.54 3.17 4.27
C PRO A 76 4.33 2.96 5.56
N LYS A 77 5.38 2.12 5.55
CA LYS A 77 6.27 1.90 6.70
C LYS A 77 6.97 3.19 7.14
N THR A 78 7.56 3.91 6.19
CA THR A 78 8.26 5.18 6.46
C THR A 78 7.30 6.23 7.00
N PHE A 79 6.14 6.38 6.37
CA PHE A 79 5.12 7.33 6.78
C PHE A 79 4.59 7.05 8.19
N ALA A 80 4.24 5.78 8.49
CA ALA A 80 3.82 5.38 9.83
C ALA A 80 4.90 5.65 10.89
N GLY A 81 6.17 5.38 10.56
CA GLY A 81 7.31 5.65 11.45
C GLY A 81 7.51 7.14 11.76
N ARG A 82 7.20 8.03 10.80
CA ARG A 82 7.18 9.49 11.03
C ARG A 82 6.03 9.88 11.94
N LEU A 83 4.82 9.37 11.68
CA LEU A 83 3.63 9.66 12.48
C LEU A 83 3.76 9.25 13.96
N VAL A 84 4.47 8.17 14.26
CA VAL A 84 4.74 7.75 15.65
C VAL A 84 5.47 8.85 16.44
N LYS A 85 6.29 9.65 15.78
CA LYS A 85 7.11 10.71 16.39
C LYS A 85 6.45 12.10 16.36
N GLU A 86 5.36 12.25 15.64
CA GLU A 86 4.66 13.51 15.51
C GLU A 86 3.89 13.87 16.79
N SER A 87 3.71 15.18 17.01
CA SER A 87 2.84 15.73 18.05
C SER A 87 1.36 15.65 17.63
N GLY A 88 0.47 15.89 18.58
CA GLY A 88 -0.96 15.92 18.38
C GLY A 88 -1.65 14.61 18.77
N SER A 89 -2.96 14.54 18.59
CA SER A 89 -3.79 13.40 18.95
C SER A 89 -3.35 12.12 18.21
N ALA A 90 -3.20 11.02 18.94
CA ALA A 90 -2.88 9.74 18.32
C ALA A 90 -3.99 9.26 17.36
N ALA A 91 -5.24 9.57 17.65
CA ALA A 91 -6.36 9.32 16.73
C ALA A 91 -6.20 10.07 15.40
N ALA A 92 -5.75 11.34 15.43
CA ALA A 92 -5.50 12.11 14.22
C ALA A 92 -4.31 11.57 13.41
N ARG A 93 -3.26 11.11 14.09
CA ARG A 93 -2.11 10.47 13.46
C ARG A 93 -2.50 9.13 12.82
N LEU A 94 -3.34 8.34 13.49
CA LEU A 94 -3.87 7.10 12.93
C LEU A 94 -4.81 7.38 11.74
N TYR A 95 -5.63 8.42 11.80
CA TYR A 95 -6.43 8.89 10.66
C TYR A 95 -5.56 9.22 9.45
N ALA A 96 -4.49 9.99 9.66
CA ALA A 96 -3.54 10.35 8.61
C ALA A 96 -2.89 9.12 7.98
N TYR A 97 -2.48 8.13 8.81
CA TYR A 97 -1.93 6.87 8.33
C TYR A 97 -2.93 6.10 7.46
N ILE A 98 -4.15 5.87 7.95
CA ILE A 98 -5.16 5.09 7.23
C ILE A 98 -5.50 5.75 5.89
N SER A 99 -5.67 7.09 5.89
CA SER A 99 -5.93 7.84 4.66
C SER A 99 -4.77 7.73 3.66
N PHE A 100 -3.52 7.85 4.13
CA PHE A 100 -2.33 7.72 3.30
C PHE A 100 -2.23 6.32 2.68
N ASP A 101 -2.35 5.28 3.50
CA ASP A 101 -2.21 3.89 3.07
C ASP A 101 -3.33 3.50 2.09
N THR A 102 -4.58 3.90 2.37
CA THR A 102 -5.71 3.70 1.46
C THR A 102 -5.48 4.39 0.11
N GLU A 103 -5.01 5.64 0.11
CA GLU A 103 -4.71 6.38 -1.13
C GLU A 103 -3.56 5.73 -1.90
N HIS A 104 -2.49 5.34 -1.21
CA HIS A 104 -1.34 4.67 -1.81
C HIS A 104 -1.74 3.37 -2.52
N LEU A 105 -2.53 2.52 -1.85
CA LEU A 105 -3.03 1.28 -2.42
C LEU A 105 -4.04 1.53 -3.55
N ALA A 106 -4.95 2.48 -3.39
CA ALA A 106 -5.99 2.80 -4.39
C ALA A 106 -5.42 3.44 -5.67
N SER A 107 -4.31 4.17 -5.56
CA SER A 107 -3.62 4.77 -6.71
C SER A 107 -2.60 3.83 -7.37
N SER A 108 -2.36 2.66 -6.79
CA SER A 108 -1.40 1.69 -7.29
C SER A 108 -1.71 1.27 -8.73
N PRO A 109 -0.73 1.27 -9.65
CA PRO A 109 -0.88 0.66 -10.97
C PRO A 109 -0.98 -0.86 -10.90
N TYR A 110 -0.62 -1.48 -9.76
CA TYR A 110 -0.50 -2.92 -9.55
C TYR A 110 -1.69 -3.48 -8.77
N ASP A 111 -2.09 -4.72 -9.07
CA ASP A 111 -2.95 -5.51 -8.19
C ASP A 111 -2.09 -6.20 -7.12
N LEU A 112 -2.00 -5.58 -5.95
CA LEU A 112 -1.14 -6.04 -4.87
C LEU A 112 -1.75 -7.17 -4.02
N THR A 113 -2.99 -7.59 -4.32
CA THR A 113 -3.72 -8.57 -3.49
C THR A 113 -3.11 -9.96 -3.50
N GLY A 114 -2.44 -10.33 -4.59
CA GLY A 114 -1.82 -11.65 -4.76
C GLY A 114 -0.49 -11.84 -4.03
N ILE A 115 0.18 -10.74 -3.64
CA ILE A 115 1.49 -10.80 -2.98
C ILE A 115 1.41 -10.70 -1.44
N HIS A 116 0.25 -10.33 -0.89
CA HIS A 116 0.01 -10.28 0.56
C HIS A 116 -0.58 -11.58 1.12
N GLN A 117 -0.16 -12.73 0.57
CA GLN A 117 -0.56 -14.04 1.07
C GLN A 117 0.45 -14.54 2.11
N ASP A 118 -0.04 -15.04 3.25
CA ASP A 118 0.80 -15.50 4.36
C ASP A 118 1.85 -16.55 3.94
N GLY A 119 1.49 -17.45 3.04
CA GLY A 119 2.40 -18.48 2.51
C GLY A 119 3.60 -17.88 1.77
N LEU A 120 3.40 -16.81 1.01
CA LEU A 120 4.47 -16.14 0.27
C LEU A 120 5.48 -15.46 1.19
N LEU A 121 5.00 -14.63 2.12
CA LEU A 121 5.86 -13.90 3.05
C LEU A 121 6.55 -14.81 4.09
N SER A 122 6.15 -16.09 4.17
CA SER A 122 6.81 -17.09 5.02
C SER A 122 8.01 -17.76 4.37
N MET A 123 8.21 -17.55 3.07
CA MET A 123 9.40 -18.09 2.36
C MET A 123 10.66 -17.34 2.80
N PRO A 124 11.82 -18.05 2.90
CA PRO A 124 13.10 -17.45 3.24
C PRO A 124 13.49 -16.28 2.33
N ASP A 125 13.19 -16.39 1.04
CA ASP A 125 13.50 -15.39 0.01
C ASP A 125 12.83 -14.02 0.29
N PHE A 126 11.71 -14.00 1.02
CA PHE A 126 10.96 -12.78 1.34
C PHE A 126 11.07 -12.38 2.81
N ARG A 127 12.09 -12.88 3.53
CA ARG A 127 12.31 -12.58 4.95
C ARG A 127 12.41 -11.09 5.24
N GLU A 128 13.07 -10.32 4.38
CA GLU A 128 13.20 -8.88 4.53
C GLU A 128 11.82 -8.18 4.47
N TRP A 129 10.97 -8.59 3.55
CA TRP A 129 9.63 -8.04 3.41
C TRP A 129 8.71 -8.42 4.56
N LYS A 130 8.87 -9.63 5.10
CA LYS A 130 8.19 -10.03 6.34
C LYS A 130 8.60 -9.12 7.51
N LEU A 131 9.88 -8.81 7.65
CA LEU A 131 10.39 -7.88 8.66
C LEU A 131 9.88 -6.45 8.43
N ALA A 132 9.84 -5.99 7.18
CA ALA A 132 9.28 -4.68 6.84
C ALA A 132 7.80 -4.57 7.20
N GLY A 133 7.00 -5.60 6.89
CA GLY A 133 5.59 -5.70 7.28
C GLY A 133 5.39 -5.71 8.80
N ASN A 134 6.22 -6.47 9.53
CA ASN A 134 6.21 -6.48 10.99
C ASN A 134 6.55 -5.11 11.59
N THR A 135 7.50 -4.38 11.00
CA THR A 135 7.86 -3.02 11.43
C THR A 135 6.69 -2.06 11.21
N LEU A 136 6.03 -2.12 10.05
CA LEU A 136 4.83 -1.33 9.78
C LEU A 136 3.73 -1.63 10.80
N ALA A 137 3.43 -2.91 11.02
CA ALA A 137 2.46 -3.33 12.03
C ALA A 137 2.80 -2.81 13.44
N GLN A 138 4.08 -2.81 13.81
CA GLN A 138 4.54 -2.27 15.08
C GLN A 138 4.33 -0.76 15.20
N HIS A 139 4.54 0.02 14.12
CA HIS A 139 4.25 1.45 14.11
C HIS A 139 2.75 1.71 14.33
N ILE A 140 1.87 0.96 13.66
CA ILE A 140 0.42 1.08 13.85
C ILE A 140 0.01 0.76 15.29
N ARG A 141 0.53 -0.34 15.86
CA ARG A 141 0.30 -0.71 17.27
C ARG A 141 0.79 0.36 18.24
N THR A 142 1.90 1.02 17.91
CA THR A 142 2.42 2.13 18.72
C THR A 142 1.48 3.32 18.69
N LEU A 143 0.95 3.71 17.53
CA LEU A 143 -0.07 4.75 17.43
C LEU A 143 -1.32 4.40 18.25
N ILE A 144 -1.78 3.15 18.21
CA ILE A 144 -2.92 2.68 19.00
C ILE A 144 -2.64 2.80 20.50
N ARG A 145 -1.46 2.34 20.97
CA ARG A 145 -1.08 2.49 22.39
C ARG A 145 -0.98 3.96 22.83
N GLN A 146 -0.45 4.82 21.98
CA GLN A 146 -0.42 6.25 22.23
C GLN A 146 -1.83 6.84 22.33
N GLY A 147 -2.79 6.33 21.53
CA GLY A 147 -4.20 6.73 21.60
C GLY A 147 -4.90 6.24 22.85
N HIS A 148 -4.50 5.10 23.41
CA HIS A 148 -4.94 4.68 24.74
C HIS A 148 -4.39 5.62 25.82
N ALA A 149 -3.11 6.00 25.73
CA ALA A 149 -2.45 6.84 26.73
C ALA A 149 -2.97 8.28 26.72
N ASP A 150 -3.28 8.84 25.54
CA ASP A 150 -3.85 10.20 25.41
C ASP A 150 -5.38 10.24 25.52
N GLY A 151 -6.04 9.06 25.68
CA GLY A 151 -7.48 8.93 25.84
C GLY A 151 -8.27 9.14 24.54
N SER A 152 -7.63 9.28 23.37
CA SER A 152 -8.31 9.50 22.09
C SER A 152 -8.90 8.22 21.49
N LEU A 153 -8.35 7.05 21.84
CA LEU A 153 -8.81 5.75 21.37
C LEU A 153 -9.29 4.85 22.53
N LEU A 154 -10.24 3.99 22.24
CA LEU A 154 -10.73 2.95 23.16
C LEU A 154 -9.59 2.00 23.56
N PRO A 155 -9.56 1.48 24.80
CA PRO A 155 -8.51 0.59 25.29
C PRO A 155 -8.66 -0.85 24.76
N LEU A 156 -8.59 -1.01 23.44
CA LEU A 156 -8.67 -2.29 22.74
C LEU A 156 -7.28 -2.94 22.66
N ASP A 157 -7.24 -4.28 22.47
CA ASP A 157 -5.98 -4.96 22.17
C ASP A 157 -5.33 -4.36 20.91
N PRO A 158 -4.10 -3.80 21.02
CA PRO A 158 -3.44 -3.15 19.88
C PRO A 158 -3.11 -4.11 18.73
N ILE A 159 -2.93 -5.40 19.01
CA ILE A 159 -2.67 -6.42 17.98
C ILE A 159 -3.95 -6.66 17.20
N LEU A 160 -5.06 -6.88 17.90
CA LEU A 160 -6.36 -7.10 17.26
C LEU A 160 -6.79 -5.87 16.46
N ALA A 161 -6.71 -4.67 17.05
CA ALA A 161 -7.07 -3.43 16.36
C ALA A 161 -6.22 -3.20 15.09
N GLN A 162 -4.90 -3.46 15.16
CA GLN A 162 -4.02 -3.37 13.99
C GLN A 162 -4.42 -4.37 12.90
N HIS A 163 -4.74 -5.62 13.25
CA HIS A 163 -5.18 -6.61 12.26
C HIS A 163 -6.49 -6.21 11.60
N MET A 164 -7.44 -5.66 12.36
CA MET A 164 -8.70 -5.15 11.81
C MET A 164 -8.46 -3.98 10.84
N ILE A 165 -7.61 -3.02 11.20
CA ILE A 165 -7.24 -1.89 10.33
C ILE A 165 -6.63 -2.40 9.01
N SER A 166 -5.60 -3.25 9.11
CA SER A 166 -4.90 -3.79 7.95
C SER A 166 -5.82 -4.66 7.09
N GLY A 167 -6.67 -5.46 7.72
CA GLY A 167 -7.64 -6.32 7.03
C GLY A 167 -8.70 -5.51 6.27
N ILE A 168 -9.23 -4.44 6.86
CA ILE A 168 -10.20 -3.56 6.20
C ILE A 168 -9.53 -2.90 4.99
N ASN A 169 -8.33 -2.32 5.15
CA ASN A 169 -7.60 -1.68 4.05
C ASN A 169 -7.35 -2.66 2.90
N LEU A 170 -6.75 -3.81 3.19
CA LEU A 170 -6.40 -4.79 2.16
C LEU A 170 -7.65 -5.36 1.44
N ASN A 171 -8.72 -5.69 2.19
CA ASN A 171 -9.95 -6.22 1.58
C ASN A 171 -10.75 -5.14 0.82
N THR A 172 -10.71 -3.89 1.26
CA THR A 172 -11.28 -2.77 0.50
C THR A 172 -10.60 -2.68 -0.86
N MET A 173 -9.27 -2.77 -0.90
CA MET A 173 -8.52 -2.75 -2.16
C MET A 173 -8.81 -3.97 -3.03
N ARG A 174 -8.91 -5.16 -2.46
CA ARG A 174 -9.18 -6.40 -3.19
C ARG A 174 -10.52 -6.38 -3.93
N ARG A 175 -11.57 -5.79 -3.33
CA ARG A 175 -12.93 -5.78 -3.90
C ARG A 175 -13.27 -4.52 -4.69
N VAL A 176 -12.70 -3.39 -4.32
CA VAL A 176 -13.08 -2.06 -4.82
C VAL A 176 -11.91 -1.41 -5.57
N GLY A 177 -10.66 -1.71 -5.19
CA GLY A 177 -9.49 -0.92 -5.47
C GLY A 177 -9.13 -0.78 -6.93
N TYR A 178 -9.10 -1.85 -7.71
CA TYR A 178 -8.74 -1.75 -9.12
C TYR A 178 -9.82 -1.01 -9.96
N LYS A 179 -11.10 -1.18 -9.59
CA LYS A 179 -12.24 -0.51 -10.23
C LYS A 179 -12.59 0.84 -9.59
N ALA A 180 -12.05 1.13 -8.40
CA ALA A 180 -12.27 2.37 -7.66
C ALA A 180 -11.13 3.38 -7.81
N ARG A 181 -10.19 3.15 -8.72
CA ARG A 181 -9.17 4.14 -9.05
C ARG A 181 -9.83 5.50 -9.27
N GLY A 182 -9.46 6.48 -8.44
CA GLY A 182 -9.97 7.84 -8.54
C GLY A 182 -11.36 8.08 -7.92
N LYS A 183 -11.96 7.15 -7.16
CA LYS A 183 -13.15 7.51 -6.36
C LYS A 183 -12.74 8.54 -5.31
N ARG A 184 -13.15 9.79 -5.57
CA ARG A 184 -12.96 10.88 -4.61
C ARG A 184 -13.56 10.47 -3.26
N GLY A 185 -12.80 10.70 -2.18
CA GLY A 185 -13.26 10.46 -0.82
C GLY A 185 -13.11 9.03 -0.31
N LEU A 186 -12.57 8.07 -1.08
CA LEU A 186 -12.36 6.71 -0.59
C LEU A 186 -11.38 6.64 0.61
N PRO A 187 -10.22 7.33 0.60
CA PRO A 187 -9.30 7.33 1.74
C PRO A 187 -9.95 7.86 3.01
N GLU A 188 -10.68 8.95 2.92
CA GLU A 188 -11.40 9.56 4.03
C GLU A 188 -12.53 8.66 4.52
N PHE A 189 -13.30 8.06 3.60
CA PHE A 189 -14.37 7.14 3.96
C PHE A 189 -13.85 5.94 4.76
N VAL A 190 -12.75 5.32 4.31
CA VAL A 190 -12.15 4.18 5.02
C VAL A 190 -11.61 4.60 6.39
N ALA A 191 -10.92 5.75 6.47
CA ALA A 191 -10.43 6.27 7.74
C ALA A 191 -11.58 6.60 8.71
N ASP A 192 -12.64 7.24 8.23
CA ASP A 192 -13.84 7.55 9.03
C ASP A 192 -14.50 6.28 9.56
N PHE A 193 -14.68 5.28 8.68
CA PHE A 193 -15.30 4.01 9.05
C PHE A 193 -14.51 3.30 10.15
N ILE A 194 -13.19 3.21 10.01
CA ILE A 194 -12.31 2.58 11.00
C ILE A 194 -12.30 3.38 12.31
N LEU A 195 -12.12 4.71 12.24
CA LEU A 195 -12.02 5.54 13.44
C LEU A 195 -13.32 5.60 14.23
N ARG A 196 -14.50 5.51 13.61
CA ARG A 196 -15.78 5.42 14.33
C ARG A 196 -15.82 4.25 15.30
N GLY A 197 -15.17 3.13 14.98
CA GLY A 197 -15.09 1.97 15.86
C GLY A 197 -13.97 2.03 16.91
N LEU A 198 -13.03 2.98 16.78
CA LEU A 198 -11.85 3.06 17.64
C LEU A 198 -11.85 4.26 18.58
N LEU A 199 -12.58 5.34 18.27
CA LEU A 199 -12.59 6.57 19.07
C LEU A 199 -13.26 6.37 20.43
N SER A 200 -12.62 6.83 21.51
CA SER A 200 -13.21 6.89 22.86
C SER A 200 -14.45 7.79 22.89
N ASN A 201 -14.44 8.88 22.11
CA ASN A 201 -15.59 9.76 21.91
C ASN A 201 -15.89 9.89 20.41
N PRO A 202 -16.94 9.25 19.88
CA PRO A 202 -17.31 9.34 18.47
C PRO A 202 -17.60 10.78 17.98
N ARG A 203 -17.98 11.70 18.88
CA ARG A 203 -18.21 13.11 18.54
C ARG A 203 -16.93 13.87 18.20
N SER A 204 -15.76 13.35 18.57
CA SER A 204 -14.47 13.96 18.24
C SER A 204 -14.04 13.76 16.78
N LEU A 205 -14.73 12.90 16.01
CA LEU A 205 -14.34 12.58 14.63
C LEU A 205 -14.09 13.81 13.73
N PRO A 206 -14.91 14.88 13.74
CA PRO A 206 -14.63 16.06 12.90
C PRO A 206 -13.32 16.76 13.26
N ALA A 207 -12.96 16.82 14.55
CA ALA A 207 -11.68 17.38 14.99
C ALA A 207 -10.50 16.51 14.57
N VAL A 208 -10.64 15.18 14.73
CA VAL A 208 -9.66 14.18 14.29
C VAL A 208 -9.43 14.26 12.79
N GLN A 209 -10.48 14.37 11.98
CA GLN A 209 -10.39 14.56 10.53
C GLN A 209 -9.62 15.83 10.17
N LYS A 210 -9.94 16.98 10.80
CA LYS A 210 -9.28 18.26 10.53
C LYS A 210 -7.79 18.17 10.81
N GLU A 211 -7.43 17.66 11.99
CA GLU A 211 -6.04 17.52 12.42
C GLU A 211 -5.29 16.49 11.56
N GLY A 212 -5.90 15.32 11.30
CA GLY A 212 -5.30 14.24 10.51
C GLY A 212 -5.04 14.65 9.05
N ARG A 213 -5.95 15.41 8.43
CA ARG A 213 -5.74 15.96 7.07
C ARG A 213 -4.60 16.98 7.05
N ALA A 214 -4.49 17.83 8.06
CA ALA A 214 -3.39 18.80 8.16
C ALA A 214 -2.03 18.09 8.30
N LEU A 215 -1.96 17.04 9.14
CA LEU A 215 -0.78 16.19 9.27
C LEU A 215 -0.41 15.50 7.95
N LEU A 216 -1.39 14.89 7.29
CA LEU A 216 -1.20 14.20 6.02
C LEU A 216 -0.64 15.15 4.95
N LEU A 217 -1.22 16.34 4.80
CA LEU A 217 -0.75 17.33 3.85
C LEU A 217 0.69 17.76 4.15
N ARG A 218 0.98 18.14 5.40
CA ARG A 218 2.30 18.58 5.83
C ARG A 218 3.38 17.52 5.59
N LEU A 219 3.09 16.26 5.90
CA LEU A 219 4.07 15.20 5.76
C LEU A 219 4.28 14.73 4.32
N LYS A 220 3.27 14.86 3.43
CA LYS A 220 3.42 14.61 1.99
C LYS A 220 4.26 15.66 1.28
N THR A 221 4.18 16.92 1.69
CA THR A 221 4.97 18.02 1.08
C THR A 221 6.45 18.00 1.49
N ALA A 222 6.80 17.21 2.50
CA ALA A 222 8.18 17.06 2.99
C ALA A 222 8.88 15.77 2.47
N GLU A 223 8.28 15.08 1.50
CA GLU A 223 8.87 13.99 0.69
C GLU A 223 9.43 14.52 -0.61
#